data_73eed03de9edbf128b10cab64b5082f1
#
_entry.id   73eed03de9edbf128b10cab64b5082f1
#
_cell.length_a   1.000
_cell.length_b   1.000
_cell.length_c   1.000
_cell.angle_alpha   90.00
_cell.angle_beta   90.00
_cell.angle_gamma   90.00
#
_symmetry.space_group_name_H-M   'P 1'
#
loop_
_entity.id
_entity.type
_entity.pdbx_description
1 polymer ?
#
loop_
_entity_poly.entity_id
_entity_poly.type
_entity_poly.pdbx_seq_one_letter_code
_entity_poly.pdbx_strand_id
1 'polypeptide(L)' 'ENWALDRMPVVDRSLLRMAAYEMRSVDEVPISVSINEAVNLAKEFGGEDSPRFVNGILGRIATKLEEEAHE' A
#
# COMPACT_ATOMS: atom_id res chain seq x y z
N GLU A 1 11.14 -0.34 -13.42
CA GLU A 1 9.92 -1.10 -13.48
C GLU A 1 8.74 -0.23 -13.80
N ASN A 2 7.97 -0.66 -14.74
CA ASN A 2 6.83 0.10 -15.18
C ASN A 2 5.57 -0.39 -14.48
N TRP A 3 5.23 0.30 -13.41
CA TRP A 3 3.95 0.08 -12.76
C TRP A 3 2.94 1.00 -13.41
N ALA A 4 2.32 0.53 -14.48
CA ALA A 4 1.31 1.34 -15.14
C ALA A 4 0.02 1.23 -14.35
N LEU A 5 -0.38 2.34 -13.74
CA LEU A 5 -1.58 2.36 -12.91
C LEU A 5 -2.83 1.93 -13.67
N ASP A 6 -2.88 2.24 -14.95
CA ASP A 6 -4.02 1.86 -15.77
C ASP A 6 -4.12 0.36 -16.01
N ARG A 7 -3.05 -0.38 -15.72
CA ARG A 7 -3.05 -1.84 -15.86
C ARG A 7 -3.29 -2.55 -14.56
N MET A 8 -3.32 -1.83 -13.45
CA MET A 8 -3.59 -2.44 -12.16
C MET A 8 -5.06 -2.77 -12.01
N PRO A 9 -5.37 -3.91 -11.39
CA PRO A 9 -6.76 -4.17 -11.01
C PRO A 9 -7.30 -3.03 -10.15
N VAL A 10 -8.60 -2.74 -10.32
CA VAL A 10 -9.23 -1.63 -9.61
C VAL A 10 -9.08 -1.79 -8.10
N VAL A 11 -9.23 -3.02 -7.60
CA VAL A 11 -9.12 -3.27 -6.15
C VAL A 11 -7.73 -2.90 -5.66
N ASP A 12 -6.68 -3.38 -6.36
CA ASP A 12 -5.30 -3.10 -5.93
C ASP A 12 -5.03 -1.61 -5.93
N ARG A 13 -5.45 -0.92 -6.97
CA ARG A 13 -5.23 0.53 -7.07
C ARG A 13 -5.93 1.28 -5.94
N SER A 14 -7.16 0.87 -5.63
CA SER A 14 -7.93 1.52 -4.56
C SER A 14 -7.29 1.29 -3.20
N LEU A 15 -6.83 0.07 -2.94
CA LEU A 15 -6.17 -0.26 -1.68
C LEU A 15 -4.87 0.51 -1.53
N LEU A 16 -4.10 0.62 -2.61
CA LEU A 16 -2.85 1.36 -2.56
C LEU A 16 -3.08 2.84 -2.26
N ARG A 17 -4.10 3.44 -2.87
CA ARG A 17 -4.42 4.84 -2.61
C ARG A 17 -4.83 5.05 -1.16
N MET A 18 -5.71 4.20 -0.67
CA MET A 18 -6.22 4.33 0.69
C MET A 18 -5.10 4.20 1.70
N ALA A 19 -4.28 3.15 1.56
CA ALA A 19 -3.21 2.90 2.50
C ALA A 19 -2.14 3.98 2.43
N ALA A 20 -1.77 4.41 1.23
CA ALA A 20 -0.78 5.46 1.07
C ALA A 20 -1.24 6.76 1.71
N TYR A 21 -2.54 7.08 1.57
CA TYR A 21 -3.10 8.25 2.21
C TYR A 21 -2.99 8.15 3.73
N GLU A 22 -3.36 7.01 4.30
CA GLU A 22 -3.27 6.81 5.75
C GLU A 22 -1.84 6.95 6.24
N MET A 23 -0.91 6.34 5.51
CA MET A 23 0.50 6.35 5.93
C MET A 23 1.08 7.75 5.95
N ARG A 24 0.58 8.64 5.10
CA ARG A 24 1.11 10.00 4.99
C ARG A 24 0.35 11.01 5.83
N SER A 25 -0.93 10.75 6.09
CA SER A 25 -1.81 11.78 6.64
C SER A 25 -2.37 11.48 8.01
N VAL A 26 -2.36 10.22 8.42
CA VAL A 26 -2.97 9.83 9.69
C VAL A 26 -1.88 9.36 10.65
N ASP A 27 -1.38 10.29 11.47
CA ASP A 27 -0.27 10.01 12.37
C ASP A 27 -0.60 8.97 13.44
N GLU A 28 -1.88 8.83 13.76
CA GLU A 28 -2.30 7.92 14.82
C GLU A 28 -2.27 6.45 14.40
N VAL A 29 -2.23 6.19 13.10
CA VAL A 29 -2.23 4.82 12.61
C VAL A 29 -0.81 4.42 12.25
N PRO A 30 -0.23 3.43 12.94
CA PRO A 30 1.11 2.95 12.57
C PRO A 30 1.12 2.46 11.13
N ILE A 31 2.23 2.72 10.44
CA ILE A 31 2.38 2.33 9.04
C ILE A 31 2.16 0.83 8.85
N SER A 32 2.67 0.01 9.78
CA SER A 32 2.52 -1.43 9.68
C SER A 32 1.06 -1.86 9.73
N VAL A 33 0.23 -1.13 10.48
CA VAL A 33 -1.20 -1.43 10.56
C VAL A 33 -1.89 -1.12 9.22
N SER A 34 -1.56 0.02 8.62
CA SER A 34 -2.13 0.38 7.32
C SER A 34 -1.77 -0.66 6.27
N ILE A 35 -0.52 -1.12 6.26
CA ILE A 35 -0.09 -2.14 5.31
C ILE A 35 -0.82 -3.45 5.55
N ASN A 36 -0.92 -3.89 6.81
CA ASN A 36 -1.60 -5.14 7.12
C ASN A 36 -3.06 -5.10 6.72
N GLU A 37 -3.74 -3.99 6.97
CA GLU A 37 -5.13 -3.85 6.57
C GLU A 37 -5.30 -3.96 5.06
N ALA A 38 -4.43 -3.28 4.32
CA ALA A 38 -4.50 -3.30 2.86
C ALA A 38 -4.22 -4.71 2.32
N VAL A 39 -3.24 -5.40 2.90
CA VAL A 39 -2.91 -6.75 2.47
C VAL A 39 -4.06 -7.71 2.77
N ASN A 40 -4.70 -7.56 3.93
CA ASN A 40 -5.85 -8.40 4.27
C ASN A 40 -7.03 -8.17 3.33
N LEU A 41 -7.28 -6.91 2.98
CA LEU A 41 -8.34 -6.60 2.02
C LEU A 41 -7.99 -7.14 0.63
N ALA A 42 -6.71 -7.12 0.27
CA ALA A 42 -6.29 -7.70 -1.00
C ALA A 42 -6.52 -9.20 -1.03
N LYS A 43 -6.31 -9.88 0.10
CA LYS A 43 -6.58 -11.32 0.18
C LYS A 43 -8.05 -11.62 -0.03
N GLU A 44 -8.92 -10.76 0.47
CA GLU A 44 -10.35 -11.00 0.43
C GLU A 44 -10.98 -10.59 -0.90
N PHE A 45 -10.56 -9.45 -1.44
CA PHE A 45 -11.23 -8.86 -2.60
C PHE A 45 -10.39 -8.79 -3.86
N GLY A 46 -9.09 -9.02 -3.76
CA GLY A 46 -8.20 -8.93 -4.89
C GLY A 46 -7.95 -10.29 -5.55
N GLY A 47 -7.11 -10.30 -6.57
CA GLY A 47 -6.70 -11.52 -7.22
C GLY A 47 -5.68 -12.30 -6.41
N GLU A 48 -5.25 -13.43 -6.97
CA GLU A 48 -4.36 -14.35 -6.25
C GLU A 48 -3.04 -13.69 -5.84
N ASP A 49 -2.50 -12.83 -6.69
CA ASP A 49 -1.21 -12.18 -6.42
C ASP A 49 -1.35 -10.82 -5.76
N SER A 50 -2.59 -10.35 -5.53
CA SER A 50 -2.80 -9.02 -4.98
C SER A 50 -2.15 -8.79 -3.63
N PRO A 51 -2.23 -9.73 -2.67
CA PRO A 51 -1.58 -9.48 -1.36
C PRO A 51 -0.09 -9.23 -1.48
N ARG A 52 0.60 -10.01 -2.30
CA ARG A 52 2.04 -9.87 -2.49
C ARG A 52 2.36 -8.54 -3.17
N PHE A 53 1.60 -8.22 -4.21
CA PHE A 53 1.79 -6.99 -4.98
C PHE A 53 1.56 -5.76 -4.12
N VAL A 54 0.46 -5.73 -3.38
CA VAL A 54 0.12 -4.61 -2.52
C VAL A 54 1.15 -4.46 -1.40
N ASN A 55 1.54 -5.56 -0.78
CA ASN A 55 2.53 -5.52 0.27
C ASN A 55 3.87 -4.96 -0.22
N GLY A 56 4.29 -5.39 -1.42
CA GLY A 56 5.55 -4.93 -1.98
C GLY A 56 5.57 -3.44 -2.25
N ILE A 57 4.51 -2.91 -2.84
CA ILE A 57 4.44 -1.49 -3.15
C ILE A 57 4.35 -0.65 -1.88
N LEU A 58 3.49 -1.06 -0.94
CA LEU A 58 3.34 -0.31 0.31
C LEU A 58 4.62 -0.35 1.14
N GLY A 59 5.35 -1.46 1.09
CA GLY A 59 6.64 -1.55 1.77
C GLY A 59 7.63 -0.53 1.23
N ARG A 60 7.64 -0.33 -0.09
CA ARG A 60 8.52 0.68 -0.70
C ARG A 60 8.10 2.09 -0.29
N ILE A 61 6.80 2.36 -0.25
CA ILE A 61 6.32 3.66 0.18
C ILE A 61 6.70 3.92 1.62
N ALA A 62 6.56 2.91 2.49
CA ALA A 62 6.92 3.02 3.89
C ALA A 62 8.40 3.37 4.06
N THR A 63 9.26 2.70 3.31
CA THR A 63 10.70 2.97 3.36
C THR A 63 10.98 4.41 2.95
N LYS A 64 10.32 4.87 1.88
CA LYS A 64 10.51 6.22 1.40
C LYS A 64 10.08 7.26 2.42
N LEU A 65 8.94 7.05 3.05
CA LEU A 65 8.45 7.97 4.08
C LEU A 65 9.37 8.00 5.28
N GLU A 66 9.93 6.86 5.65
CA GLU A 66 10.87 6.79 6.77
C GLU A 66 12.15 7.56 6.45
N GLU A 67 12.66 7.42 5.22
CA GLU A 67 13.82 8.19 4.80
C GLU A 67 13.56 9.69 4.86
N GLU A 68 12.38 10.12 4.40
CA GLU A 68 12.02 11.54 4.43
C GLU A 68 11.91 12.05 5.86
N ALA A 69 11.42 11.24 6.77
CA ALA A 69 11.25 11.64 8.16
C ALA A 69 12.58 11.84 8.88
N HIS A 70 13.64 11.24 8.38
CA HIS A 70 14.96 11.33 8.99
C HIS A 70 15.84 12.43 8.38
N GLU A 71 15.33 13.15 7.43
CA GLU A 71 16.05 14.32 6.91
C GLU A 71 15.86 15.56 7.82
#